data_f5447a24c09ac7caec375f7343885dbe
#
_entry.id   f5447a24c09ac7caec375f7343885dbe
#
_cell.length_a   1.000
_cell.length_b   1.000
_cell.length_c   1.000
_cell.angle_alpha   90.00
_cell.angle_beta   90.00
_cell.angle_gamma   90.00
#
_symmetry.space_group_name_H-M   'P 1'
#
loop_
_entity.id
_entity.type
_entity.pdbx_description
1 polymer ?
#
loop_
_entity_poly.entity_id
_entity_poly.type
_entity_poly.pdbx_seq_one_letter_code
_entity_poly.pdbx_strand_id
1 'polypeptide(L)'
;TLDVVEEMQEIVDEMVDNRDIRLEQQFLRLIDPRNDENPNDAWMVLRGASAPNAYIGYAPVTNAEYAAFKSDFTYEDGQDNYPVVNVTVEEATAYCDWLAQNDPTHSYRLPTDEEWILGAGHMPKDVLMKTGLTAVDAYSQTTGACGGIDFWGNCWEWTISTDAEGQYIIKGGSWDSERDDCRSEKSDVVRSGGQGYANVGFRVVRTDLI
;
A
#
# COMPACT_ATOMS: atom_id res chain seq x y z
N THR A 1 -6.99 17.46 22.65
CA THR A 1 -8.38 17.25 22.13
C THR A 1 -8.95 18.48 21.46
N LEU A 2 -8.71 19.69 21.99
CA LEU A 2 -9.10 20.95 21.30
C LEU A 2 -8.21 21.18 20.08
N ASP A 3 -6.92 20.94 20.20
CA ASP A 3 -5.94 21.11 19.13
C ASP A 3 -6.26 20.24 17.90
N VAL A 4 -6.67 18.99 18.10
CA VAL A 4 -7.04 18.07 17.01
C VAL A 4 -8.32 18.56 16.29
N VAL A 5 -9.27 19.10 17.02
CA VAL A 5 -10.52 19.62 16.42
C VAL A 5 -10.24 20.87 15.58
N GLU A 6 -9.37 21.75 16.05
CA GLU A 6 -8.96 22.94 15.30
C GLU A 6 -8.17 22.55 14.04
N GLU A 7 -7.22 21.63 14.14
CA GLU A 7 -6.46 21.10 13.00
C GLU A 7 -7.37 20.41 11.99
N MET A 8 -8.34 19.63 12.43
CA MET A 8 -9.34 19.01 11.55
C MET A 8 -10.19 20.05 10.83
N GLN A 9 -10.58 21.14 11.51
CA GLN A 9 -11.38 22.20 10.90
C GLN A 9 -10.58 22.94 9.83
N GLU A 10 -9.31 23.26 10.09
CA GLU A 10 -8.42 23.87 9.10
C GLU A 10 -8.28 23.02 7.83
N ILE A 11 -8.08 21.68 8.00
CA ILE A 11 -7.99 20.75 6.86
C ILE A 11 -9.30 20.70 6.07
N VAL A 12 -10.44 20.68 6.73
CA VAL A 12 -11.76 20.67 6.07
C VAL A 12 -11.97 21.96 5.28
N ASP A 13 -11.64 23.10 5.86
CA ASP A 13 -11.79 24.40 5.19
C ASP A 13 -10.88 24.48 3.95
N GLU A 14 -9.64 24.01 4.04
CA GLU A 14 -8.72 23.95 2.91
C GLU A 14 -9.16 22.96 1.83
N MET A 15 -9.75 21.82 2.20
CA MET A 15 -10.36 20.86 1.26
C MET A 15 -11.53 21.46 0.49
N VAL A 16 -12.37 22.25 1.16
CA VAL A 16 -13.51 22.92 0.53
C VAL A 16 -13.03 23.95 -0.51
N ASP A 17 -11.98 24.69 -0.19
CA ASP A 17 -11.44 25.74 -1.07
C ASP A 17 -10.66 25.17 -2.26
N ASN A 18 -9.81 24.17 -2.02
CA ASN A 18 -8.86 23.65 -3.00
C ASN A 18 -9.32 22.33 -3.65
N ARG A 19 -10.31 21.65 -3.09
CA ARG A 19 -10.76 20.30 -3.50
C ARG A 19 -9.58 19.32 -3.68
N ASP A 20 -8.57 19.45 -2.83
CA ASP A 20 -7.35 18.64 -2.92
C ASP A 20 -7.58 17.27 -2.27
N ILE A 21 -7.53 16.23 -3.09
CA ILE A 21 -7.75 14.86 -2.64
C ILE A 21 -6.72 14.43 -1.57
N ARG A 22 -5.50 15.01 -1.57
CA ARG A 22 -4.46 14.71 -0.57
C ARG A 22 -4.84 15.23 0.81
N LEU A 23 -5.45 16.40 0.88
CA LEU A 23 -5.94 16.97 2.14
C LEU A 23 -7.10 16.13 2.69
N GLU A 24 -8.01 15.70 1.82
CA GLU A 24 -9.06 14.77 2.20
C GLU A 24 -8.49 13.47 2.80
N GLN A 25 -7.46 12.90 2.18
CA GLN A 25 -6.80 11.71 2.70
C GLN A 25 -6.05 11.99 4.01
N GLN A 26 -5.43 13.15 4.14
CA GLN A 26 -4.82 13.60 5.41
C GLN A 26 -5.86 13.69 6.53
N PHE A 27 -7.03 14.28 6.25
CA PHE A 27 -8.13 14.33 7.19
C PHE A 27 -8.58 12.93 7.63
N LEU A 28 -8.77 12.00 6.69
CA LEU A 28 -9.14 10.62 6.98
C LEU A 28 -8.10 9.90 7.84
N ARG A 29 -6.82 10.23 7.67
CA ARG A 29 -5.73 9.71 8.52
C ARG A 29 -5.83 10.23 9.96
N LEU A 30 -6.17 11.50 10.16
CA LEU A 30 -6.34 12.08 11.50
C LEU A 30 -7.49 11.46 12.28
N ILE A 31 -8.55 11.06 11.60
CA ILE A 31 -9.70 10.42 12.26
C ILE A 31 -9.57 8.91 12.47
N ASP A 32 -8.56 8.28 11.90
CA ASP A 32 -8.26 6.86 12.14
C ASP A 32 -7.38 6.74 13.40
N PRO A 33 -7.89 6.18 14.51
CA PRO A 33 -7.15 6.12 15.77
C PRO A 33 -5.84 5.31 15.71
N ARG A 34 -5.61 4.56 14.64
CA ARG A 34 -4.36 3.80 14.44
C ARG A 34 -3.25 4.64 13.81
N ASN A 35 -3.55 5.84 13.33
CA ASN A 35 -2.55 6.72 12.73
C ASN A 35 -1.60 7.36 13.73
N ASP A 36 -1.94 7.36 15.02
CA ASP A 36 -1.16 8.04 16.06
C ASP A 36 0.15 7.32 16.40
N GLU A 37 0.25 6.00 16.12
CA GLU A 37 1.39 5.19 16.54
C GLU A 37 2.38 4.88 15.41
N ASN A 38 1.93 4.78 14.15
CA ASN A 38 2.79 4.49 13.00
C ASN A 38 2.19 5.07 11.70
N PRO A 39 2.82 6.09 11.09
CA PRO A 39 2.36 6.65 9.83
C PRO A 39 2.26 5.64 8.68
N ASN A 40 3.01 4.53 8.75
CA ASN A 40 2.99 3.48 7.73
C ASN A 40 1.75 2.58 7.85
N ASP A 41 1.05 2.60 8.99
CA ASP A 41 -0.21 1.85 9.19
C ASP A 41 -1.45 2.63 8.72
N ALA A 42 -1.26 3.78 8.10
CA ALA A 42 -2.35 4.59 7.58
C ALA A 42 -3.12 3.85 6.47
N TRP A 43 -4.42 3.97 6.51
CA TRP A 43 -5.35 3.34 5.57
C TRP A 43 -6.01 4.38 4.68
N MET A 44 -5.84 4.23 3.37
CA MET A 44 -6.37 5.14 2.37
C MET A 44 -7.68 4.62 1.80
N VAL A 45 -8.71 5.44 1.77
CA VAL A 45 -10.03 5.08 1.23
C VAL A 45 -9.91 4.73 -0.27
N LEU A 46 -10.44 3.56 -0.64
CA LEU A 46 -10.60 3.14 -2.02
C LEU A 46 -11.98 3.55 -2.54
N ARG A 47 -12.06 4.71 -3.17
CA ARG A 47 -13.29 5.19 -3.80
C ARG A 47 -13.58 4.42 -5.07
N GLY A 48 -14.80 3.92 -5.20
CA GLY A 48 -15.24 3.16 -6.37
C GLY A 48 -14.89 1.67 -6.34
N ALA A 49 -14.31 1.17 -5.24
CA ALA A 49 -14.12 -0.26 -5.05
C ALA A 49 -15.46 -0.99 -4.96
N SER A 50 -15.48 -2.24 -5.46
CA SER A 50 -16.68 -3.09 -5.40
C SER A 50 -17.03 -3.48 -3.97
N ALA A 51 -16.04 -3.64 -3.11
CA ALA A 51 -16.24 -3.90 -1.69
C ALA A 51 -16.62 -2.60 -0.96
N PRO A 52 -17.67 -2.57 -0.15
CA PRO A 52 -18.01 -1.40 0.65
C PRO A 52 -16.92 -1.13 1.70
N ASN A 53 -16.66 0.13 1.96
CA ASN A 53 -15.69 0.55 2.97
C ASN A 53 -14.33 -0.13 2.81
N ALA A 54 -13.81 -0.15 1.59
CA ALA A 54 -12.48 -0.68 1.30
C ALA A 54 -11.41 0.40 1.49
N TYR A 55 -10.31 0.00 2.10
CA TYR A 55 -9.14 0.84 2.36
C TYR A 55 -7.89 0.10 1.89
N ILE A 56 -6.92 0.83 1.36
CA ILE A 56 -5.61 0.29 0.98
C ILE A 56 -4.52 0.87 1.88
N GLY A 57 -3.49 0.08 2.17
CA GLY A 57 -2.36 0.53 2.96
C GLY A 57 -1.67 1.75 2.34
N TYR A 58 -1.28 2.70 3.18
CA TYR A 58 -0.59 3.93 2.78
C TYR A 58 0.66 3.67 1.95
N ALA A 59 1.41 2.62 2.28
CA ALA A 59 2.63 2.17 1.63
C ALA A 59 2.66 0.64 1.55
N PRO A 60 3.61 0.05 0.80
CA PRO A 60 3.92 -1.37 0.94
C PRO A 60 4.26 -1.74 2.38
N VAL A 61 3.97 -2.97 2.79
CA VAL A 61 4.34 -3.49 4.11
C VAL A 61 5.86 -3.44 4.26
N THR A 62 6.33 -2.86 5.36
CA THR A 62 7.75 -2.68 5.64
C THR A 62 8.37 -3.89 6.35
N ASN A 63 9.70 -3.95 6.37
CA ASN A 63 10.45 -4.97 7.10
C ASN A 63 10.09 -4.97 8.60
N ALA A 64 9.99 -3.79 9.23
CA ALA A 64 9.65 -3.67 10.64
C ALA A 64 8.23 -4.19 10.94
N GLU A 65 7.26 -3.85 10.08
CA GLU A 65 5.89 -4.33 10.21
C GLU A 65 5.80 -5.85 10.03
N TYR A 66 6.52 -6.39 9.06
CA TYR A 66 6.54 -7.84 8.82
C TYR A 66 7.25 -8.60 9.95
N ALA A 67 8.30 -8.04 10.53
CA ALA A 67 9.00 -8.61 11.70
C ALA A 67 8.11 -8.67 12.95
N ALA A 68 7.16 -7.76 13.10
CA ALA A 68 6.17 -7.82 14.17
C ALA A 68 5.25 -9.05 14.06
N PHE A 69 4.97 -9.50 12.84
CA PHE A 69 4.23 -10.74 12.57
C PHE A 69 5.12 -11.98 12.71
N LYS A 70 6.32 -11.94 12.11
CA LYS A 70 7.23 -13.10 12.01
C LYS A 70 8.50 -12.83 12.78
N SER A 71 8.55 -13.26 14.04
CA SER A 71 9.63 -12.94 14.99
C SER A 71 11.01 -13.49 14.63
N ASP A 72 11.09 -14.49 13.73
CA ASP A 72 12.32 -15.05 13.19
C ASP A 72 12.75 -14.41 11.86
N PHE A 73 11.97 -13.44 11.35
CA PHE A 73 12.32 -12.65 10.16
C PHE A 73 13.46 -11.70 10.50
N THR A 74 14.47 -11.68 9.65
CA THR A 74 15.64 -10.80 9.78
C THR A 74 15.85 -9.98 8.51
N TYR A 75 16.34 -8.78 8.68
CA TYR A 75 16.69 -7.85 7.60
C TYR A 75 17.93 -7.05 8.00
N GLU A 76 18.50 -6.31 7.07
CA GLU A 76 19.72 -5.51 7.32
C GLU A 76 19.42 -4.29 8.21
N ASP A 77 20.38 -3.93 9.06
CA ASP A 77 20.30 -2.74 9.92
C ASP A 77 20.05 -1.47 9.10
N GLY A 78 19.09 -0.67 9.56
CA GLY A 78 18.68 0.57 8.88
C GLY A 78 17.68 0.37 7.73
N GLN A 79 17.22 -0.85 7.49
CA GLN A 79 16.18 -1.15 6.49
C GLN A 79 14.80 -1.41 7.11
N ASP A 80 14.53 -0.88 8.30
CA ASP A 80 13.24 -1.02 8.98
C ASP A 80 12.07 -0.57 8.09
N ASN A 81 12.24 0.56 7.41
CA ASN A 81 11.22 1.20 6.57
C ASN A 81 11.34 0.83 5.07
N TYR A 82 12.12 -0.18 4.72
CA TYR A 82 12.13 -0.73 3.36
C TYR A 82 10.97 -1.70 3.18
N PRO A 83 10.42 -1.83 1.96
CA PRO A 83 9.38 -2.82 1.71
C PRO A 83 9.92 -4.23 1.97
N VAL A 84 9.12 -5.07 2.61
CA VAL A 84 9.43 -6.49 2.72
C VAL A 84 9.33 -7.13 1.33
N VAL A 85 10.36 -7.86 0.94
CA VAL A 85 10.45 -8.60 -0.32
C VAL A 85 10.84 -10.06 -0.06
N ASN A 86 10.94 -10.87 -1.08
CA ASN A 86 11.21 -12.32 -0.94
C ASN A 86 10.14 -13.08 -0.13
N VAL A 87 8.90 -12.63 -0.19
CA VAL A 87 7.74 -13.27 0.44
C VAL A 87 6.85 -13.90 -0.63
N THR A 88 6.33 -15.08 -0.34
CA THR A 88 5.33 -15.75 -1.20
C THR A 88 3.95 -15.13 -1.01
N VAL A 89 3.01 -15.43 -1.91
CA VAL A 89 1.60 -15.03 -1.74
C VAL A 89 1.01 -15.66 -0.47
N GLU A 90 1.37 -16.89 -0.14
CA GLU A 90 0.93 -17.55 1.09
C GLU A 90 1.43 -16.82 2.34
N GLU A 91 2.70 -16.42 2.37
CA GLU A 91 3.28 -15.66 3.48
C GLU A 91 2.65 -14.26 3.61
N ALA A 92 2.39 -13.58 2.50
CA ALA A 92 1.69 -12.29 2.50
C ALA A 92 0.24 -12.44 2.99
N THR A 93 -0.44 -13.53 2.61
CA THR A 93 -1.78 -13.85 3.10
C THR A 93 -1.78 -14.16 4.60
N ALA A 94 -0.80 -14.91 5.08
CA ALA A 94 -0.63 -15.19 6.52
C ALA A 94 -0.42 -13.91 7.34
N TYR A 95 0.29 -12.92 6.80
CA TYR A 95 0.38 -11.58 7.41
C TYR A 95 -0.98 -10.90 7.50
N CYS A 96 -1.79 -10.97 6.46
CA CYS A 96 -3.17 -10.43 6.48
C CYS A 96 -4.05 -11.15 7.53
N ASP A 97 -3.94 -12.47 7.63
CA ASP A 97 -4.67 -13.26 8.64
C ASP A 97 -4.25 -12.89 10.06
N TRP A 98 -2.95 -12.62 10.27
CA TRP A 98 -2.45 -12.13 11.55
C TRP A 98 -3.00 -10.74 11.90
N LEU A 99 -3.10 -9.81 10.94
CA LEU A 99 -3.76 -8.51 11.16
C LEU A 99 -5.22 -8.70 11.60
N ALA A 100 -5.97 -9.58 10.92
CA ALA A 100 -7.36 -9.87 11.25
C ALA A 100 -7.54 -10.48 12.65
N GLN A 101 -6.58 -11.29 13.12
CA GLN A 101 -6.59 -11.84 14.48
C GLN A 101 -6.41 -10.74 15.55
N ASN A 102 -5.69 -9.66 15.23
CA ASN A 102 -5.43 -8.55 16.13
C ASN A 102 -6.47 -7.42 16.00
N ASP A 103 -7.28 -7.43 14.95
CA ASP A 103 -8.36 -6.47 14.70
C ASP A 103 -9.64 -7.19 14.23
N PRO A 104 -10.50 -7.60 15.15
CA PRO A 104 -11.70 -8.37 14.83
C PRO A 104 -12.80 -7.54 14.15
N THR A 105 -12.59 -6.26 13.91
CA THR A 105 -13.57 -5.36 13.28
C THR A 105 -13.42 -5.25 11.78
N HIS A 106 -12.29 -5.72 11.24
CA HIS A 106 -11.98 -5.64 9.83
C HIS A 106 -11.52 -7.00 9.27
N SER A 107 -11.66 -7.16 7.97
CA SER A 107 -10.99 -8.19 7.21
C SER A 107 -9.80 -7.61 6.43
N TYR A 108 -8.77 -8.42 6.25
CA TYR A 108 -7.50 -8.04 5.62
C TYR A 108 -7.14 -9.03 4.53
N ARG A 109 -6.67 -8.54 3.40
CA ARG A 109 -6.26 -9.36 2.26
C ARG A 109 -5.33 -8.59 1.32
N LEU A 110 -4.74 -9.27 0.37
CA LEU A 110 -4.09 -8.62 -0.76
C LEU A 110 -5.13 -7.86 -1.62
N PRO A 111 -4.74 -6.75 -2.26
CA PRO A 111 -5.62 -6.04 -3.19
C PRO A 111 -5.94 -6.90 -4.41
N THR A 112 -7.07 -6.68 -5.03
CA THR A 112 -7.27 -7.07 -6.42
C THR A 112 -6.46 -6.15 -7.34
N ASP A 113 -6.25 -6.56 -8.60
CA ASP A 113 -5.65 -5.71 -9.63
C ASP A 113 -6.40 -4.37 -9.77
N GLU A 114 -7.73 -4.42 -9.81
CA GLU A 114 -8.58 -3.22 -9.89
C GLU A 114 -8.44 -2.30 -8.66
N GLU A 115 -8.42 -2.86 -7.47
CA GLU A 115 -8.24 -2.08 -6.23
C GLU A 115 -6.88 -1.40 -6.16
N TRP A 116 -5.83 -2.09 -6.61
CA TRP A 116 -4.51 -1.49 -6.71
C TRP A 116 -4.49 -0.31 -7.68
N ILE A 117 -5.12 -0.46 -8.87
CA ILE A 117 -5.26 0.60 -9.88
C ILE A 117 -6.06 1.79 -9.32
N LEU A 118 -7.15 1.53 -8.59
CA LEU A 118 -7.94 2.58 -7.95
C LEU A 118 -7.11 3.36 -6.92
N GLY A 119 -6.31 2.67 -6.12
CA GLY A 119 -5.43 3.31 -5.15
C GLY A 119 -4.33 4.12 -5.79
N ALA A 120 -3.67 3.58 -6.79
CA ALA A 120 -2.57 4.24 -7.49
C ALA A 120 -3.05 5.41 -8.36
N GLY A 121 -4.12 5.22 -9.11
CA GLY A 121 -4.50 6.15 -10.17
C GLY A 121 -3.48 6.13 -11.32
N HIS A 122 -3.50 7.12 -12.18
CA HIS A 122 -2.53 7.25 -13.27
C HIS A 122 -1.13 7.59 -12.75
N MET A 123 -0.12 6.92 -13.28
CA MET A 123 1.28 7.22 -12.95
C MET A 123 1.64 8.63 -13.42
N PRO A 124 2.10 9.53 -12.53
CA PRO A 124 2.56 10.86 -12.88
C PRO A 124 3.75 10.83 -13.86
N LYS A 125 3.85 11.84 -14.72
CA LYS A 125 4.93 11.92 -15.72
C LYS A 125 6.31 12.11 -15.11
N ASP A 126 6.37 12.68 -13.92
CA ASP A 126 7.58 13.05 -13.18
C ASP A 126 8.00 12.03 -12.11
N VAL A 127 7.36 10.86 -12.10
CA VAL A 127 7.80 9.76 -11.22
C VAL A 127 9.26 9.44 -11.45
N LEU A 128 10.05 9.53 -10.40
CA LEU A 128 11.47 9.18 -10.41
C LEU A 128 11.64 7.67 -10.38
N MET A 129 12.36 7.14 -11.37
CA MET A 129 12.70 5.72 -11.41
C MET A 129 13.83 5.43 -10.43
N LYS A 130 13.60 4.46 -9.55
CA LYS A 130 14.57 4.02 -8.55
C LYS A 130 15.53 3.00 -9.18
N THR A 131 16.80 3.04 -8.76
CA THR A 131 17.86 2.13 -9.26
C THR A 131 18.26 1.07 -8.24
N GLY A 132 17.53 0.98 -7.14
CA GLY A 132 17.72 0.03 -6.06
C GLY A 132 16.54 0.10 -5.11
N LEU A 133 16.42 -0.88 -4.23
CA LEU A 133 15.40 -0.88 -3.18
C LEU A 133 15.65 0.29 -2.23
N THR A 134 14.61 1.03 -1.88
CA THR A 134 14.65 2.20 -0.99
C THR A 134 13.59 2.09 0.09
N ALA A 135 13.68 2.91 1.14
CA ALA A 135 12.60 3.08 2.09
C ALA A 135 11.30 3.50 1.39
N VAL A 136 10.16 3.03 1.88
CA VAL A 136 8.84 3.28 1.25
C VAL A 136 8.49 4.77 1.20
N ASP A 137 9.00 5.57 2.11
CA ASP A 137 8.77 7.02 2.22
C ASP A 137 9.86 7.88 1.55
N ALA A 138 10.85 7.27 0.90
CA ALA A 138 11.94 8.00 0.23
C ALA A 138 11.45 9.03 -0.81
N TYR A 139 10.28 8.79 -1.40
CA TYR A 139 9.62 9.66 -2.38
C TYR A 139 8.18 9.96 -1.96
N SER A 140 7.96 10.29 -0.69
CA SER A 140 6.63 10.50 -0.10
C SER A 140 5.83 11.66 -0.70
N GLN A 141 6.49 12.58 -1.43
CA GLN A 141 5.82 13.63 -2.21
C GLN A 141 5.08 13.09 -3.45
N THR A 142 5.39 11.87 -3.90
CA THR A 142 4.71 11.22 -5.02
C THR A 142 3.59 10.33 -4.50
N THR A 143 2.35 10.82 -4.56
CA THR A 143 1.17 10.13 -4.03
C THR A 143 0.31 9.55 -5.13
N GLY A 144 -0.30 8.40 -4.84
CA GLY A 144 -1.37 7.83 -5.67
C GLY A 144 -2.68 8.58 -5.51
N ALA A 145 -3.69 8.21 -6.30
CA ALA A 145 -5.02 8.82 -6.27
C ALA A 145 -5.70 8.71 -4.89
N CYS A 146 -5.40 7.67 -4.12
CA CYS A 146 -5.92 7.51 -2.76
C CYS A 146 -5.15 8.30 -1.69
N GLY A 147 -4.04 8.94 -2.04
CA GLY A 147 -3.13 9.61 -1.10
C GLY A 147 -2.01 8.71 -0.56
N GLY A 148 -2.01 7.41 -0.87
CA GLY A 148 -0.90 6.51 -0.51
C GLY A 148 0.35 6.77 -1.33
N ILE A 149 1.47 6.21 -0.90
CA ILE A 149 2.79 6.42 -1.50
C ILE A 149 3.39 5.11 -2.03
N ASP A 150 4.47 5.26 -2.79
CA ASP A 150 5.33 4.16 -3.26
C ASP A 150 4.62 3.15 -4.18
N PHE A 151 3.66 3.63 -4.98
CA PHE A 151 2.94 2.78 -5.93
C PHE A 151 3.78 2.40 -7.16
N TRP A 152 4.74 3.23 -7.58
CA TRP A 152 5.47 3.07 -8.84
C TRP A 152 6.96 2.88 -8.62
N GLY A 153 7.46 1.74 -9.06
CA GLY A 153 8.84 1.32 -8.82
C GLY A 153 9.06 0.80 -7.41
N ASN A 154 10.29 0.76 -6.97
CA ASN A 154 10.76 0.21 -5.71
C ASN A 154 10.62 -1.33 -5.66
N CYS A 155 9.47 -1.87 -5.36
CA CYS A 155 9.18 -3.29 -5.53
C CYS A 155 7.83 -3.51 -6.22
N TRP A 156 7.71 -4.57 -7.01
CA TRP A 156 6.43 -5.09 -7.44
C TRP A 156 5.57 -5.45 -6.24
N GLU A 157 4.28 -5.41 -6.39
CA GLU A 157 3.35 -5.73 -5.33
C GLU A 157 2.41 -6.87 -5.74
N TRP A 158 2.32 -7.90 -4.89
CA TRP A 158 1.38 -8.98 -5.05
C TRP A 158 -0.07 -8.48 -5.07
N THR A 159 -0.87 -9.02 -5.97
CA THR A 159 -2.33 -8.95 -5.91
C THR A 159 -2.93 -10.35 -5.72
N ILE A 160 -4.21 -10.40 -5.36
CA ILE A 160 -4.97 -11.67 -5.32
C ILE A 160 -5.47 -12.10 -6.71
N SER A 161 -5.40 -11.19 -7.69
CA SER A 161 -5.84 -11.45 -9.07
C SER A 161 -4.85 -12.35 -9.79
N THR A 162 -5.38 -13.27 -10.59
CA THR A 162 -4.59 -14.22 -11.39
C THR A 162 -4.95 -14.14 -12.88
N ASP A 163 -4.01 -14.57 -13.71
CA ASP A 163 -4.27 -14.84 -15.13
C ASP A 163 -5.01 -16.17 -15.33
N ALA A 164 -5.20 -16.57 -16.59
CA ALA A 164 -5.89 -17.80 -16.96
C ALA A 164 -5.10 -19.08 -16.55
N GLU A 165 -3.80 -18.96 -16.38
CA GLU A 165 -2.90 -20.03 -15.98
C GLU A 165 -2.73 -20.13 -14.45
N GLY A 166 -3.38 -19.22 -13.69
CA GLY A 166 -3.29 -19.16 -12.22
C GLY A 166 -2.03 -18.49 -11.69
N GLN A 167 -1.30 -17.75 -12.54
CA GLN A 167 -0.21 -16.91 -12.09
C GLN A 167 -0.73 -15.60 -11.51
N TYR A 168 -0.14 -15.13 -10.43
CA TYR A 168 -0.57 -13.90 -9.78
C TYR A 168 -0.10 -12.66 -10.51
N ILE A 169 -1.02 -11.72 -10.74
CA ILE A 169 -0.72 -10.41 -11.30
C ILE A 169 0.05 -9.59 -10.26
N ILE A 170 1.17 -9.00 -10.67
CA ILE A 170 1.95 -8.07 -9.84
C ILE A 170 1.89 -6.67 -10.42
N LYS A 171 1.95 -5.66 -9.56
CA LYS A 171 1.69 -4.25 -9.92
C LYS A 171 2.82 -3.31 -9.56
N GLY A 172 2.95 -2.25 -10.33
CA GLY A 172 3.71 -1.06 -9.99
C GLY A 172 5.15 -1.03 -10.47
N GLY A 173 5.71 -2.15 -10.92
CA GLY A 173 7.12 -2.21 -11.26
C GLY A 173 8.03 -2.24 -10.03
N SER A 174 9.32 -2.36 -10.26
CA SER A 174 10.34 -2.43 -9.23
C SER A 174 11.57 -1.60 -9.58
N TRP A 175 12.59 -1.64 -8.74
CA TRP A 175 13.86 -0.93 -8.92
C TRP A 175 14.64 -1.34 -10.18
N ASP A 176 14.34 -2.49 -10.76
CA ASP A 176 14.94 -3.02 -11.99
C ASP A 176 13.99 -3.03 -13.21
N SER A 177 12.85 -2.34 -13.09
CA SER A 177 11.85 -2.26 -14.16
C SER A 177 12.04 -1.04 -15.05
N GLU A 178 11.65 -1.18 -16.31
CA GLU A 178 11.48 -0.03 -17.19
C GLU A 178 10.26 0.81 -16.76
N ARG A 179 10.27 2.10 -17.10
CA ARG A 179 9.20 3.03 -16.73
C ARG A 179 7.81 2.55 -17.17
N ASP A 180 7.71 1.99 -18.37
CA ASP A 180 6.42 1.53 -18.91
C ASP A 180 5.86 0.32 -18.15
N ASP A 181 6.71 -0.47 -17.50
CA ASP A 181 6.28 -1.57 -16.64
C ASP A 181 5.67 -1.10 -15.34
N CYS A 182 5.98 0.12 -14.90
CA CYS A 182 5.44 0.71 -13.67
C CYS A 182 4.05 1.32 -13.85
N ARG A 183 3.52 1.42 -15.07
CA ARG A 183 2.19 2.01 -15.31
C ARG A 183 1.10 1.27 -14.56
N SER A 184 0.20 2.02 -13.95
CA SER A 184 -0.87 1.45 -13.10
C SER A 184 -1.81 0.54 -13.88
N GLU A 185 -2.10 0.86 -15.12
CA GLU A 185 -2.98 0.09 -16.00
C GLU A 185 -2.36 -1.21 -16.54
N LYS A 186 -1.06 -1.42 -16.34
CA LYS A 186 -0.37 -2.64 -16.79
C LYS A 186 -0.70 -3.81 -15.88
N SER A 187 -1.34 -4.84 -16.42
CA SER A 187 -1.83 -6.02 -15.69
C SER A 187 -1.43 -7.34 -16.37
N ASP A 188 -0.39 -7.29 -17.20
CA ASP A 188 0.12 -8.45 -17.96
C ASP A 188 1.41 -9.04 -17.36
N VAL A 189 1.92 -8.48 -16.26
CA VAL A 189 3.08 -9.01 -15.57
C VAL A 189 2.62 -9.93 -14.43
N VAL A 190 3.04 -11.19 -14.52
CA VAL A 190 2.62 -12.24 -13.60
C VAL A 190 3.80 -12.99 -13.00
N ARG A 191 3.58 -13.62 -11.84
CA ARG A 191 4.56 -14.47 -11.15
C ARG A 191 3.89 -15.65 -10.48
N SER A 192 4.64 -16.73 -10.29
CA SER A 192 4.22 -17.83 -9.43
C SER A 192 4.17 -17.39 -7.97
N GLY A 193 3.03 -17.61 -7.31
CA GLY A 193 2.85 -17.24 -5.90
C GLY A 193 3.57 -18.16 -4.91
N GLY A 194 4.09 -19.30 -5.35
CA GLY A 194 4.72 -20.31 -4.49
C GLY A 194 6.19 -20.02 -4.15
N GLN A 195 6.76 -18.90 -4.63
CA GLN A 195 8.13 -18.49 -4.28
C GLN A 195 8.19 -16.98 -4.07
N GLY A 196 9.17 -16.53 -3.27
CA GLY A 196 9.50 -15.12 -3.09
C GLY A 196 10.45 -14.63 -4.18
N TYR A 197 10.43 -13.32 -4.42
CA TYR A 197 11.29 -12.64 -5.38
C TYR A 197 11.91 -11.40 -4.73
N ALA A 198 13.18 -11.14 -5.00
CA ALA A 198 13.93 -10.02 -4.42
C ALA A 198 13.36 -8.63 -4.76
N ASN A 199 12.47 -8.56 -5.73
CA ASN A 199 11.85 -7.33 -6.22
C ASN A 199 10.32 -7.34 -6.11
N VAL A 200 9.75 -8.24 -5.31
CA VAL A 200 8.29 -8.33 -5.09
C VAL A 200 7.97 -8.30 -3.61
N GLY A 201 7.20 -7.31 -3.20
CA GLY A 201 6.59 -7.16 -1.89
C GLY A 201 5.07 -7.14 -1.99
N PHE A 202 4.39 -6.46 -1.08
CA PHE A 202 2.94 -6.35 -1.09
C PHE A 202 2.44 -5.18 -0.23
N ARG A 203 1.23 -4.73 -0.51
CA ARG A 203 0.42 -3.92 0.41
C ARG A 203 -0.89 -4.60 0.68
N VAL A 204 -1.62 -4.12 1.66
CA VAL A 204 -2.82 -4.77 2.18
C VAL A 204 -4.04 -3.92 1.88
N VAL A 205 -5.16 -4.57 1.60
CA VAL A 205 -6.49 -3.98 1.62
C VAL A 205 -7.23 -4.47 2.85
N ARG A 206 -7.92 -3.57 3.55
CA ARG A 206 -8.86 -3.93 4.60
C ARG A 206 -10.27 -3.51 4.22
N THR A 207 -11.25 -4.22 4.72
CA THR A 207 -12.65 -3.88 4.60
C THR A 207 -13.33 -4.04 5.96
N ASP A 208 -14.36 -3.25 6.23
CA ASP A 208 -15.16 -3.43 7.43
C ASP A 208 -15.86 -4.79 7.40
N LEU A 209 -15.94 -5.46 8.54
CA LEU A 209 -16.81 -6.60 8.71
C LEU A 209 -18.23 -6.08 8.90
N ILE A 210 -19.16 -6.48 8.03
CA ILE A 210 -20.59 -6.12 8.05
C ILE A 210 -21.29 -6.85 9.19
#